data_a742e14b92e7ac68ae23771f7b5023a2
#
_entry.id   a742e14b92e7ac68ae23771f7b5023a2
#
_cell.length_a   1.000
_cell.length_b   1.000
_cell.length_c   1.000
_cell.angle_alpha   90.00
_cell.angle_beta   90.00
_cell.angle_gamma   90.00
#
_symmetry.space_group_name_H-M   'P 1'
#
loop_
_entity.id
_entity.type
_entity.pdbx_description
1 polymer ?
#
loop_
_entity_poly.entity_id
_entity_poly.type
_entity_poly.pdbx_seq_one_letter_code
_entity_poly.pdbx_strand_id
1 'polypeptide(L)'
;MFDPKFVSLGIAPIGWCNDDMPELGAENTFQQTVSEMALAGFTGCEIGNKYPTDPVVLKKALDLRGMRIASRWYSSFILTRPMEEEEKDFIANLDFLEAVGANRINVSVHRQQGQRPWSCMVQLPVRG
;
A
#
# COMPACT_ATOMS: atom_id res chain seq x y z
N MET A 1 -7.99 -18.56 18.30
CA MET A 1 -6.64 -18.41 17.68
C MET A 1 -6.80 -18.61 16.18
N PHE A 2 -6.28 -17.71 15.36
CA PHE A 2 -6.38 -17.86 13.90
C PHE A 2 -5.46 -18.99 13.42
N ASP A 3 -5.95 -19.82 12.49
CA ASP A 3 -5.11 -20.81 11.83
C ASP A 3 -4.32 -20.11 10.70
N PRO A 4 -2.98 -20.06 10.79
CA PRO A 4 -2.14 -19.36 9.79
C PRO A 4 -2.19 -20.02 8.40
N LYS A 5 -2.76 -21.21 8.28
CA LYS A 5 -3.00 -21.86 6.99
C LYS A 5 -4.13 -21.20 6.20
N PHE A 6 -5.07 -20.55 6.88
CA PHE A 6 -6.26 -19.96 6.28
C PHE A 6 -6.34 -18.45 6.44
N VAL A 7 -5.59 -17.89 7.40
CA VAL A 7 -5.64 -16.44 7.70
C VAL A 7 -4.23 -15.88 7.70
N SER A 8 -4.01 -14.88 6.84
CA SER A 8 -2.79 -14.07 6.83
C SER A 8 -3.11 -12.69 7.39
N LEU A 9 -2.29 -12.22 8.32
CA LEU A 9 -2.45 -10.90 8.92
C LEU A 9 -1.57 -9.90 8.17
N GLY A 10 -2.18 -8.79 7.76
CA GLY A 10 -1.49 -7.64 7.16
C GLY A 10 -1.70 -6.38 7.97
N ILE A 11 -0.80 -5.41 7.82
CA ILE A 11 -0.86 -4.13 8.51
C ILE A 11 -0.40 -2.99 7.59
N ALA A 12 -0.98 -1.80 7.78
CA ALA A 12 -0.51 -0.58 7.13
C ALA A 12 0.66 0.05 7.92
N PRO A 13 1.59 0.77 7.26
CA PRO A 13 2.74 1.38 7.91
C PRO A 13 2.42 2.60 8.80
N ILE A 14 1.17 3.03 8.84
CA ILE A 14 0.73 4.27 9.51
C ILE A 14 1.09 4.33 11.00
N GLY A 15 1.26 3.19 11.66
CA GLY A 15 1.72 3.12 13.06
C GLY A 15 3.21 3.42 13.25
N TRP A 16 4.02 3.39 12.18
CA TRP A 16 5.45 3.70 12.16
C TRP A 16 5.77 5.01 11.47
N CYS A 17 5.09 5.30 10.39
CA CYS A 17 5.23 6.53 9.62
C CYS A 17 3.89 6.90 9.01
N ASN A 18 3.50 8.16 9.17
CA ASN A 18 2.21 8.63 8.72
C ASN A 18 2.36 9.38 7.40
N ASP A 19 1.69 8.91 6.35
CA ASP A 19 1.79 9.52 5.01
C ASP A 19 1.04 10.86 4.93
N ASP A 20 0.03 11.07 5.79
CA ASP A 20 -0.74 12.33 5.87
C ASP A 20 -0.10 13.36 6.81
N MET A 21 0.69 12.91 7.77
CA MET A 21 1.44 13.72 8.73
C MET A 21 2.91 13.25 8.76
N PRO A 22 3.72 13.63 7.77
CA PRO A 22 5.07 13.09 7.54
C PRO A 22 6.06 13.30 8.70
N GLU A 23 5.79 14.25 9.60
CA GLU A 23 6.58 14.48 10.82
C GLU A 23 6.41 13.36 11.85
N LEU A 24 5.29 12.62 11.80
CA LEU A 24 5.05 11.50 12.70
C LEU A 24 5.76 10.24 12.18
N GLY A 25 6.80 9.82 12.91
CA GLY A 25 7.63 8.69 12.54
C GLY A 25 8.62 9.00 11.41
N ALA A 26 8.99 10.28 11.21
CA ALA A 26 9.95 10.71 10.20
C ALA A 26 11.30 9.99 10.33
N GLU A 27 11.70 9.66 11.56
CA GLU A 27 12.93 8.94 11.91
C GLU A 27 12.91 7.46 11.53
N ASN A 28 11.72 6.85 11.42
CA ASN A 28 11.60 5.42 11.09
C ASN A 28 11.94 5.17 9.62
N THR A 29 12.82 4.23 9.38
CA THR A 29 13.17 3.79 8.02
C THR A 29 12.22 2.72 7.51
N PHE A 30 12.14 2.55 6.19
CA PHE A 30 11.43 1.43 5.57
C PHE A 30 11.87 0.08 6.16
N GLN A 31 13.19 -0.15 6.25
CA GLN A 31 13.76 -1.40 6.75
C GLN A 31 13.37 -1.69 8.19
N GLN A 32 13.36 -0.66 9.04
CA GLN A 32 12.89 -0.79 10.42
C GLN A 32 11.40 -1.15 10.44
N THR A 33 10.58 -0.39 9.75
CA THR A 33 9.12 -0.59 9.70
C THR A 33 8.76 -2.03 9.33
N VAL A 34 9.28 -2.54 8.21
CA VAL A 34 8.94 -3.90 7.77
C VAL A 34 9.57 -4.99 8.64
N SER A 35 10.70 -4.72 9.30
CA SER A 35 11.28 -5.66 10.25
C SER A 35 10.44 -5.78 11.51
N GLU A 36 9.96 -4.67 12.05
CA GLU A 36 9.10 -4.67 13.24
C GLU A 36 7.74 -5.28 12.96
N MET A 37 7.16 -5.03 11.76
CA MET A 37 5.94 -5.72 11.31
C MET A 37 6.12 -7.25 11.29
N ALA A 38 7.23 -7.73 10.72
CA ALA A 38 7.53 -9.16 10.66
C ALA A 38 7.74 -9.74 12.06
N LEU A 39 8.46 -9.05 12.95
CA LEU A 39 8.65 -9.46 14.35
C LEU A 39 7.34 -9.52 15.14
N ALA A 40 6.39 -8.63 14.80
CA ALA A 40 5.05 -8.65 15.39
C ALA A 40 4.16 -9.80 14.84
N GLY A 41 4.64 -10.57 13.86
CA GLY A 41 3.94 -11.73 13.31
C GLY A 41 3.07 -11.42 12.09
N PHE A 42 3.17 -10.23 11.49
CA PHE A 42 2.49 -9.91 10.25
C PHE A 42 3.22 -10.56 9.06
N THR A 43 2.45 -11.06 8.10
CA THR A 43 2.96 -11.68 6.85
C THR A 43 2.68 -10.83 5.63
N GLY A 44 1.95 -9.73 5.78
CA GLY A 44 1.64 -8.79 4.72
C GLY A 44 1.64 -7.36 5.20
N CYS A 45 1.90 -6.42 4.28
CA CYS A 45 1.78 -5.00 4.56
C CYS A 45 1.16 -4.23 3.38
N GLU A 46 0.57 -3.10 3.69
CA GLU A 46 0.21 -2.09 2.70
C GLU A 46 1.44 -1.27 2.31
N ILE A 47 1.48 -0.77 1.08
CA ILE A 47 2.57 0.09 0.61
C ILE A 47 2.42 1.48 1.24
N GLY A 48 3.51 1.99 1.81
CA GLY A 48 3.62 3.37 2.31
C GLY A 48 4.62 4.20 1.49
N ASN A 49 4.63 5.50 1.72
CA ASN A 49 5.44 6.47 0.96
C ASN A 49 6.97 6.25 1.08
N LYS A 50 7.43 5.62 2.16
CA LYS A 50 8.86 5.31 2.36
C LYS A 50 9.34 4.03 1.68
N TYR A 51 8.42 3.32 1.01
CA TYR A 51 8.77 2.05 0.38
C TYR A 51 9.53 2.26 -0.93
N PRO A 52 10.45 1.34 -1.29
CA PRO A 52 11.13 1.38 -2.58
C PRO A 52 10.14 1.43 -3.75
N THR A 53 10.42 2.30 -4.72
CA THR A 53 9.63 2.42 -5.95
C THR A 53 10.02 1.40 -7.02
N ASP A 54 11.16 0.73 -6.85
CA ASP A 54 11.56 -0.40 -7.68
C ASP A 54 10.92 -1.68 -7.12
N PRO A 55 10.03 -2.37 -7.89
CA PRO A 55 9.31 -3.55 -7.43
C PRO A 55 10.25 -4.73 -7.11
N VAL A 56 11.39 -4.85 -7.80
CA VAL A 56 12.36 -5.92 -7.54
C VAL A 56 13.05 -5.71 -6.19
N VAL A 57 13.47 -4.47 -5.91
CA VAL A 57 14.09 -4.09 -4.64
C VAL A 57 13.10 -4.29 -3.49
N LEU A 58 11.86 -3.82 -3.67
CA LEU A 58 10.81 -3.94 -2.66
C LEU A 58 10.50 -5.41 -2.36
N LYS A 59 10.25 -6.21 -3.40
CA LYS A 59 9.95 -7.62 -3.25
C LYS A 59 11.07 -8.36 -2.52
N LYS A 60 12.33 -8.18 -2.93
CA LYS A 60 13.48 -8.78 -2.28
C LYS A 60 13.59 -8.42 -0.79
N ALA A 61 13.36 -7.15 -0.44
CA ALA A 61 13.43 -6.69 0.93
C ALA A 61 12.35 -7.33 1.83
N LEU A 62 11.15 -7.55 1.27
CA LEU A 62 10.04 -8.19 1.97
C LEU A 62 10.23 -9.71 2.07
N ASP A 63 10.67 -10.36 0.99
CA ASP A 63 10.93 -11.81 0.94
C ASP A 63 11.94 -12.22 2.03
N LEU A 64 12.98 -11.40 2.28
CA LEU A 64 13.96 -11.63 3.36
C LEU A 64 13.32 -11.70 4.76
N ARG A 65 12.11 -11.16 4.92
CA ARG A 65 11.38 -11.10 6.20
C ARG A 65 10.15 -12.00 6.23
N GLY A 66 9.94 -12.81 5.19
CA GLY A 66 8.74 -13.63 5.05
C GLY A 66 7.47 -12.80 4.85
N MET A 67 7.60 -11.58 4.35
CA MET A 67 6.51 -10.64 4.13
C MET A 67 6.18 -10.48 2.64
N ARG A 68 4.98 -9.98 2.35
CA ARG A 68 4.53 -9.62 1.00
C ARG A 68 3.70 -8.34 1.02
N ILE A 69 3.54 -7.72 -0.13
CA ILE A 69 2.56 -6.64 -0.30
C ILE A 69 1.15 -7.26 -0.31
N ALA A 70 0.30 -6.76 0.56
CA ALA A 70 -1.11 -7.15 0.65
C ALA A 70 -2.00 -6.23 -0.20
N SER A 71 -1.71 -4.92 -0.17
CA SER A 71 -2.48 -3.89 -0.88
C SER A 71 -1.69 -2.59 -1.03
N ARG A 72 -2.29 -1.66 -1.77
CA ARG A 72 -1.88 -0.27 -1.86
C ARG A 72 -3.09 0.64 -1.77
N TRP A 73 -2.94 1.78 -1.08
CA TRP A 73 -3.89 2.87 -1.15
C TRP A 73 -3.70 3.67 -2.44
N TYR A 74 -4.79 3.95 -3.13
CA TYR A 74 -4.82 4.83 -4.31
C TYR A 74 -5.87 5.91 -4.12
N SER A 75 -5.45 7.17 -4.15
CA SER A 75 -6.33 8.33 -4.12
C SER A 75 -6.72 8.70 -5.54
N SER A 76 -7.97 8.43 -5.90
CA SER A 76 -8.53 8.75 -7.21
C SER A 76 -9.13 10.16 -7.21
N PHE A 77 -8.77 10.94 -8.21
CA PHE A 77 -9.29 12.29 -8.46
C PHE A 77 -10.17 12.33 -9.72
N ILE A 78 -10.83 11.24 -10.06
CA ILE A 78 -11.68 11.06 -11.23
C ILE A 78 -12.76 12.15 -11.40
N LEU A 79 -13.15 12.81 -10.31
CA LEU A 79 -14.15 13.89 -10.34
C LEU A 79 -13.56 15.26 -10.70
N THR A 80 -12.23 15.41 -10.71
CA THR A 80 -11.55 16.70 -10.83
C THR A 80 -10.37 16.72 -11.79
N ARG A 81 -9.92 15.54 -12.25
CA ARG A 81 -8.83 15.37 -13.22
C ARG A 81 -9.37 14.86 -14.56
N PRO A 82 -8.66 15.16 -15.69
CA PRO A 82 -8.95 14.52 -16.97
C PRO A 82 -8.88 12.98 -16.85
N MET A 83 -9.83 12.28 -17.48
CA MET A 83 -9.94 10.83 -17.43
C MET A 83 -8.66 10.13 -17.89
N GLU A 84 -8.03 10.65 -18.95
CA GLU A 84 -6.80 10.05 -19.51
C GLU A 84 -5.62 10.07 -18.51
N GLU A 85 -5.50 11.16 -17.72
CA GLU A 85 -4.47 11.26 -16.68
C GLU A 85 -4.76 10.30 -15.53
N GLU A 86 -6.02 10.24 -15.10
CA GLU A 86 -6.43 9.34 -14.01
C GLU A 86 -6.23 7.87 -14.39
N GLU A 87 -6.62 7.50 -15.61
CA GLU A 87 -6.45 6.15 -16.12
C GLU A 87 -4.98 5.75 -16.19
N LYS A 88 -4.13 6.64 -16.70
CA LYS A 88 -2.68 6.40 -16.78
C LYS A 88 -2.07 6.16 -15.40
N ASP A 89 -2.40 7.00 -14.43
CA ASP A 89 -1.88 6.86 -13.06
C ASP A 89 -2.41 5.58 -12.40
N PHE A 90 -3.67 5.26 -12.61
CA PHE A 90 -4.28 4.04 -12.08
C PHE A 90 -3.63 2.78 -12.66
N ILE A 91 -3.44 2.72 -13.98
CA ILE A 91 -2.77 1.60 -14.65
C ILE A 91 -1.35 1.44 -14.13
N ALA A 92 -0.57 2.52 -14.00
CA ALA A 92 0.79 2.45 -13.46
C ALA A 92 0.82 1.88 -12.03
N ASN A 93 -0.20 2.16 -11.20
CA ASN A 93 -0.34 1.57 -9.88
C ASN A 93 -0.68 0.08 -9.94
N LEU A 94 -1.52 -0.35 -10.89
CA LEU A 94 -1.84 -1.77 -11.10
C LEU A 94 -0.62 -2.55 -11.58
N ASP A 95 0.13 -2.03 -12.55
CA ASP A 95 1.36 -2.65 -13.07
C ASP A 95 2.41 -2.83 -11.97
N PHE A 96 2.57 -1.82 -11.11
CA PHE A 96 3.46 -1.91 -9.96
C PHE A 96 3.01 -3.00 -8.98
N LEU A 97 1.71 -3.07 -8.66
CA LEU A 97 1.16 -4.09 -7.76
C LEU A 97 1.33 -5.49 -8.33
N GLU A 98 1.09 -5.68 -9.63
CA GLU A 98 1.33 -6.94 -10.32
C GLU A 98 2.82 -7.35 -10.23
N ALA A 99 3.73 -6.41 -10.47
CA ALA A 99 5.18 -6.66 -10.41
C ALA A 99 5.65 -7.08 -9.02
N VAL A 100 5.03 -6.58 -7.93
CA VAL A 100 5.34 -7.00 -6.55
C VAL A 100 4.53 -8.22 -6.10
N GLY A 101 3.64 -8.76 -6.94
CA GLY A 101 2.82 -9.94 -6.65
C GLY A 101 1.61 -9.65 -5.76
N ALA A 102 1.17 -8.41 -5.65
CA ALA A 102 -0.05 -8.03 -4.94
C ALA A 102 -1.28 -8.12 -5.87
N ASN A 103 -2.43 -8.44 -5.28
CA ASN A 103 -3.68 -8.61 -6.01
C ASN A 103 -4.84 -7.78 -5.46
N ARG A 104 -4.54 -6.73 -4.70
CA ARG A 104 -5.53 -5.82 -4.12
C ARG A 104 -5.06 -4.38 -4.20
N ILE A 105 -5.99 -3.49 -4.51
CA ILE A 105 -5.83 -2.05 -4.44
C ILE A 105 -7.03 -1.47 -3.68
N ASN A 106 -6.75 -0.57 -2.75
CA ASN A 106 -7.76 0.18 -2.00
C ASN A 106 -7.92 1.54 -2.68
N VAL A 107 -9.10 1.82 -3.22
CA VAL A 107 -9.36 3.07 -3.94
C VAL A 107 -10.24 3.99 -3.10
N SER A 108 -9.80 5.23 -2.93
CA SER A 108 -10.59 6.32 -2.35
C SER A 108 -10.81 7.42 -3.38
N VAL A 109 -12.05 7.83 -3.59
CA VAL A 109 -12.40 8.92 -4.51
C VAL A 109 -12.43 10.25 -3.76
N HIS A 110 -11.67 11.22 -4.25
CA HIS A 110 -11.56 12.55 -3.68
C HIS A 110 -12.23 13.61 -4.58
N ARG A 111 -12.92 14.57 -3.97
CA ARG A 111 -13.53 15.71 -4.69
C ARG A 111 -12.54 16.82 -5.00
N GLN A 112 -11.58 17.06 -4.11
CA GLN A 112 -10.52 18.07 -4.27
C GLN A 112 -9.30 17.68 -3.46
N GLN A 113 -8.12 18.07 -3.94
CA GLN A 113 -6.89 17.94 -3.17
C GLN A 113 -7.00 18.79 -1.89
N GLY A 114 -6.89 18.17 -0.71
CA GLY A 114 -6.93 18.87 0.59
C GLY A 114 -8.28 18.89 1.31
N GLN A 115 -9.36 18.35 0.76
CA GLN A 115 -10.63 18.19 1.49
C GLN A 115 -10.74 16.76 2.09
N ARG A 116 -11.32 16.67 3.30
CA ARG A 116 -11.58 15.37 3.94
C ARG A 116 -12.37 14.46 2.99
N PRO A 117 -11.93 13.24 2.77
CA PRO A 117 -12.59 12.34 1.85
C PRO A 117 -13.96 11.93 2.38
N TRP A 118 -14.98 12.03 1.54
CA TRP A 118 -16.10 11.10 1.60
C TRP A 118 -15.61 9.84 0.88
N SER A 119 -15.01 8.93 1.63
CA SER A 119 -14.42 7.75 1.05
C SER A 119 -15.46 6.67 0.86
N CYS A 120 -15.76 6.35 -0.38
CA CYS A 120 -16.21 5.02 -0.73
C CYS A 120 -14.93 4.17 -0.93
N MET A 121 -14.57 3.34 0.03
CA MET A 121 -13.47 2.38 -0.16
C MET A 121 -13.99 1.22 -1.00
N VAL A 122 -13.39 1.02 -2.16
CA VAL A 122 -13.62 -0.16 -2.99
C VAL A 122 -12.33 -0.96 -3.04
N GLN A 123 -12.37 -2.20 -2.58
CA GLN A 123 -11.30 -3.16 -2.81
C GLN A 123 -11.51 -3.81 -4.17
N LEU A 124 -10.60 -3.57 -5.10
CA LEU A 124 -10.61 -4.19 -6.41
C LEU A 124 -9.55 -5.29 -6.49
N PRO A 125 -9.87 -6.46 -7.07
CA PRO A 125 -8.86 -7.44 -7.41
C PRO A 125 -7.97 -6.88 -8.53
N VAL A 126 -6.67 -6.97 -8.37
CA VAL A 126 -5.70 -6.76 -9.45
C VAL A 126 -5.74 -8.01 -10.33
N ARG A 127 -5.75 -7.82 -11.64
CA ARG A 127 -5.83 -8.94 -12.60
C ARG A 127 -4.70 -9.94 -12.33
N GLY A 128 -5.08 -11.19 -12.19
CA GLY A 128 -4.17 -12.33 -12.22
C GLY A 128 -4.11 -12.88 -13.64
#